data_fab1a2ba4e604f11586710367734b7bc
#
_entry.id   fab1a2ba4e604f11586710367734b7bc
#
_cell.length_a   1.000
_cell.length_b   1.000
_cell.length_c   1.000
_cell.angle_alpha   90.00
_cell.angle_beta   90.00
_cell.angle_gamma   90.00
#
_symmetry.space_group_name_H-M   'P 1'
#
loop_
_entity.id
_entity.type
_entity.pdbx_description
1 polymer ?
#
loop_
_entity_poly.entity_id
_entity_poly.type
_entity_poly.pdbx_seq_one_letter_code
_entity_poly.pdbx_strand_id
1 'polypeptide(L)'
;VLVGYPFGDIIMRHKVVIEQQLAALEEIASNTQNITALIGFAEPTNAADKKPFYNSVAVVQNGKIINIIRKRLLPNYGEFNDYRYFEPSKEVSELLEINGEKYGILICEDSFNDKSFFKDECIYNVDPVAELMKKHPTTLINCSCSPSRTGKEFMKNSLFSSIAKKYQVNYIYVNKAGYADNLSFDGTSRIYNKNGELTLRA
;
A
#
# COMPACT_ATOMS: atom_id res chain seq x y z
N VAL A 1 -3.16 4.07 7.81
CA VAL A 1 -3.88 2.90 8.32
C VAL A 1 -4.62 3.29 9.60
N LEU A 2 -5.91 3.04 9.67
CA LEU A 2 -6.80 3.53 10.75
C LEU A 2 -6.38 3.05 12.15
N VAL A 3 -6.00 1.78 12.29
CA VAL A 3 -5.50 1.23 13.57
C VAL A 3 -4.02 1.50 13.83
N GLY A 4 -3.36 2.27 12.96
CA GLY A 4 -1.91 2.47 13.01
C GLY A 4 -1.11 1.35 12.37
N TYR A 5 0.20 1.55 12.27
CA TYR A 5 1.18 0.56 11.82
C TYR A 5 2.51 0.86 12.52
N PRO A 6 3.26 -0.13 13.04
CA PRO A 6 2.97 -1.57 13.03
C PRO A 6 1.70 -1.93 13.81
N PHE A 7 1.06 -3.04 13.43
CA PHE A 7 -0.22 -3.42 14.02
C PHE A 7 -0.09 -4.00 15.43
N GLY A 8 0.99 -4.74 15.70
CA GLY A 8 1.17 -5.45 16.95
C GLY A 8 0.06 -6.46 17.25
N ASP A 9 0.12 -7.11 18.40
CA ASP A 9 -0.87 -8.11 18.82
C ASP A 9 -2.26 -7.53 19.17
N ILE A 10 -2.38 -6.20 19.21
CA ILE A 10 -3.64 -5.54 19.60
C ILE A 10 -4.78 -5.89 18.66
N ILE A 11 -4.51 -6.04 17.35
CA ILE A 11 -5.53 -6.42 16.37
C ILE A 11 -6.03 -7.86 16.54
N MET A 12 -5.21 -8.72 17.15
CA MET A 12 -5.57 -10.12 17.43
C MET A 12 -6.38 -10.31 18.69
N ARG A 13 -6.20 -9.42 19.67
CA ARG A 13 -6.73 -9.61 21.03
C ARG A 13 -7.96 -8.76 21.33
N HIS A 14 -8.17 -7.70 20.59
CA HIS A 14 -9.21 -6.72 20.87
C HIS A 14 -10.19 -6.57 19.70
N LYS A 15 -11.21 -7.41 19.71
CA LYS A 15 -12.33 -7.31 18.75
C LYS A 15 -12.87 -5.88 18.63
N VAL A 16 -12.97 -5.17 19.75
CA VAL A 16 -13.41 -3.77 19.82
C VAL A 16 -12.56 -2.85 18.94
N VAL A 17 -11.24 -3.06 18.83
CA VAL A 17 -10.37 -2.23 17.99
C VAL A 17 -10.74 -2.37 16.50
N ILE A 18 -11.06 -3.58 16.08
CA ILE A 18 -11.48 -3.84 14.70
C ILE A 18 -12.89 -3.28 14.44
N GLU A 19 -13.81 -3.44 15.36
CA GLU A 19 -15.15 -2.89 15.25
C GLU A 19 -15.13 -1.36 15.17
N GLN A 20 -14.34 -0.71 16.01
CA GLN A 20 -14.15 0.75 15.98
C GLN A 20 -13.49 1.22 14.68
N GLN A 21 -12.48 0.48 14.17
CA GLN A 21 -11.86 0.78 12.89
C GLN A 21 -12.87 0.73 11.74
N LEU A 22 -13.72 -0.31 11.70
CA LEU A 22 -14.71 -0.44 10.64
C LEU A 22 -15.77 0.66 10.75
N ALA A 23 -16.24 0.99 11.96
CA ALA A 23 -17.15 2.12 12.17
C ALA A 23 -16.51 3.46 11.72
N ALA A 24 -15.26 3.71 12.05
CA ALA A 24 -14.54 4.90 11.60
C ALA A 24 -14.39 4.94 10.07
N LEU A 25 -14.14 3.78 9.44
CA LEU A 25 -14.05 3.70 7.97
C LEU A 25 -15.38 4.07 7.31
N GLU A 26 -16.49 3.56 7.83
CA GLU A 26 -17.83 3.91 7.34
C GLU A 26 -18.17 5.40 7.57
N GLU A 27 -17.81 5.95 8.72
CA GLU A 27 -17.97 7.38 9.02
C GLU A 27 -17.17 8.25 8.03
N ILE A 28 -15.90 7.92 7.78
CA ILE A 28 -15.08 8.62 6.79
C ILE A 28 -15.70 8.47 5.41
N ALA A 29 -16.14 7.27 5.04
CA ALA A 29 -16.76 7.02 3.75
C ALA A 29 -17.99 7.90 3.54
N SER A 30 -18.91 7.93 4.50
CA SER A 30 -20.15 8.72 4.41
C SER A 30 -19.93 10.23 4.30
N ASN A 31 -18.81 10.73 4.85
CA ASN A 31 -18.43 12.14 4.80
C ASN A 31 -17.51 12.51 3.62
N THR A 32 -17.08 11.53 2.81
CA THR A 32 -16.20 11.78 1.66
C THR A 32 -17.02 12.16 0.43
N GLN A 33 -16.99 13.45 0.05
CA GLN A 33 -17.70 13.97 -1.12
C GLN A 33 -16.76 14.67 -2.07
N ASN A 34 -16.97 14.55 -3.37
CA ASN A 34 -16.22 15.23 -4.44
C ASN A 34 -14.71 14.91 -4.50
N ILE A 35 -14.26 13.89 -3.78
CA ILE A 35 -12.90 13.38 -3.81
C ILE A 35 -12.91 11.84 -3.83
N THR A 36 -11.77 11.24 -4.19
CA THR A 36 -11.52 9.82 -3.98
C THR A 36 -10.44 9.68 -2.90
N ALA A 37 -10.74 8.95 -1.83
CA ALA A 37 -9.82 8.71 -0.73
C ALA A 37 -9.35 7.24 -0.71
N LEU A 38 -8.06 7.03 -0.43
CA LEU A 38 -7.45 5.72 -0.24
C LEU A 38 -7.13 5.54 1.25
N ILE A 39 -7.83 4.62 1.91
CA ILE A 39 -7.78 4.47 3.38
C ILE A 39 -7.30 3.08 3.73
N GLY A 40 -6.10 2.99 4.35
CA GLY A 40 -5.55 1.72 4.82
C GLY A 40 -6.27 1.21 6.08
N PHE A 41 -6.55 -0.09 6.14
CA PHE A 41 -7.21 -0.73 7.28
C PHE A 41 -6.87 -2.23 7.37
N ALA A 42 -7.11 -2.83 8.53
CA ALA A 42 -7.06 -4.26 8.73
C ALA A 42 -8.45 -4.85 8.39
N GLU A 43 -8.56 -5.50 7.24
CA GLU A 43 -9.81 -6.09 6.76
C GLU A 43 -9.99 -7.50 7.37
N PRO A 44 -11.07 -7.77 8.13
CA PRO A 44 -11.31 -9.11 8.65
C PRO A 44 -11.53 -10.14 7.53
N THR A 45 -10.94 -11.32 7.68
CA THR A 45 -11.27 -12.47 6.85
C THR A 45 -12.44 -13.24 7.48
N ASN A 46 -13.36 -13.74 6.66
CA ASN A 46 -14.48 -14.56 7.14
C ASN A 46 -14.24 -16.06 6.93
N ALA A 47 -12.99 -16.46 6.63
CA ALA A 47 -12.63 -17.82 6.32
C ALA A 47 -11.79 -18.44 7.45
N ALA A 48 -12.24 -19.58 7.98
CA ALA A 48 -11.59 -20.27 9.10
C ALA A 48 -10.22 -20.87 8.74
N ASP A 49 -9.94 -21.08 7.46
CA ASP A 49 -8.69 -21.63 6.92
C ASP A 49 -7.64 -20.55 6.56
N LYS A 50 -7.97 -19.26 6.79
CA LYS A 50 -7.10 -18.12 6.52
C LYS A 50 -6.65 -17.44 7.80
N LYS A 51 -5.64 -16.58 7.66
CA LYS A 51 -5.27 -15.64 8.72
C LYS A 51 -6.42 -14.66 8.97
N PRO A 52 -6.48 -14.06 10.19
CA PRO A 52 -7.66 -13.30 10.60
C PRO A 52 -7.91 -12.03 9.80
N PHE A 53 -6.88 -11.49 9.12
CA PHE A 53 -6.99 -10.21 8.41
C PHE A 53 -6.31 -10.21 7.05
N TYR A 54 -6.73 -9.27 6.19
CA TYR A 54 -5.93 -8.73 5.10
C TYR A 54 -5.43 -7.33 5.48
N ASN A 55 -4.24 -6.97 5.01
CA ASN A 55 -3.77 -5.58 5.00
C ASN A 55 -4.33 -4.93 3.74
N SER A 56 -5.29 -4.02 3.90
CA SER A 56 -6.11 -3.54 2.79
C SER A 56 -6.16 -2.02 2.70
N VAL A 57 -6.47 -1.54 1.51
CA VAL A 57 -6.82 -0.15 1.21
C VAL A 57 -8.26 -0.12 0.70
N ALA A 58 -9.13 0.59 1.40
CA ALA A 58 -10.46 0.93 0.93
C ALA A 58 -10.38 2.13 -0.02
N VAL A 59 -11.02 2.03 -1.17
CA VAL A 59 -11.24 3.15 -2.09
C VAL A 59 -12.60 3.75 -1.78
N VAL A 60 -12.60 4.98 -1.33
CA VAL A 60 -13.81 5.69 -0.88
C VAL A 60 -14.12 6.82 -1.84
N GLN A 61 -15.35 6.91 -2.30
CA GLN A 61 -15.80 7.97 -3.20
C GLN A 61 -17.29 8.23 -3.00
N ASN A 62 -17.69 9.51 -2.96
CA ASN A 62 -19.10 9.94 -2.92
C ASN A 62 -19.94 9.19 -1.88
N GLY A 63 -19.46 9.13 -0.66
CA GLY A 63 -20.17 8.54 0.47
C GLY A 63 -20.10 7.01 0.58
N LYS A 64 -19.31 6.33 -0.25
CA LYS A 64 -19.28 4.86 -0.31
C LYS A 64 -17.88 4.29 -0.46
N ILE A 65 -17.67 3.10 0.07
CA ILE A 65 -16.53 2.24 -0.28
C ILE A 65 -16.88 1.58 -1.61
N ILE A 66 -16.12 1.93 -2.67
CA ILE A 66 -16.37 1.44 -4.04
C ILE A 66 -15.46 0.27 -4.42
N ASN A 67 -14.33 0.09 -3.73
CA ASN A 67 -13.40 -1.02 -3.96
C ASN A 67 -12.54 -1.27 -2.70
N ILE A 68 -11.99 -2.48 -2.59
CA ILE A 68 -11.01 -2.87 -1.57
C ILE A 68 -9.83 -3.54 -2.25
N ILE A 69 -8.64 -3.03 -2.00
CA ILE A 69 -7.39 -3.55 -2.55
C ILE A 69 -6.60 -4.18 -1.42
N ARG A 70 -6.17 -5.44 -1.60
CA ARG A 70 -5.47 -6.23 -0.60
C ARG A 70 -4.00 -6.37 -0.94
N LYS A 71 -3.15 -6.19 0.07
CA LYS A 71 -1.69 -6.33 -0.03
C LYS A 71 -1.30 -7.75 -0.45
N ARG A 72 -0.36 -7.85 -1.36
CA ARG A 72 0.10 -9.12 -1.91
C ARG A 72 1.39 -9.62 -1.27
N LEU A 73 2.35 -8.72 -1.02
CA LEU A 73 3.64 -9.06 -0.42
C LEU A 73 3.65 -8.67 1.06
N LEU A 74 3.82 -9.65 1.92
CA LEU A 74 3.83 -9.47 3.37
C LEU A 74 5.25 -9.61 3.89
N PRO A 75 5.90 -8.50 4.30
CA PRO A 75 7.25 -8.57 4.84
C PRO A 75 7.25 -9.29 6.19
N ASN A 76 8.27 -10.16 6.37
CA ASN A 76 8.49 -10.94 7.58
C ASN A 76 9.99 -11.00 7.87
N TYR A 77 10.64 -9.83 7.86
CA TYR A 77 12.07 -9.64 8.10
C TYR A 77 12.32 -8.33 8.83
N GLY A 78 13.44 -8.24 9.55
CA GLY A 78 13.80 -7.06 10.33
C GLY A 78 12.70 -6.69 11.33
N GLU A 79 12.21 -5.48 11.21
CA GLU A 79 11.13 -4.92 12.04
C GLU A 79 9.72 -5.36 11.62
N PHE A 80 9.58 -6.07 10.51
CA PHE A 80 8.28 -6.44 9.95
C PHE A 80 7.83 -7.83 10.39
N ASN A 81 6.55 -7.94 10.71
CA ASN A 81 5.91 -9.20 11.08
C ASN A 81 4.49 -9.30 10.48
N ASP A 82 4.30 -8.76 9.27
CA ASP A 82 2.98 -8.72 8.61
C ASP A 82 2.41 -10.13 8.42
N TYR A 83 3.28 -11.09 8.08
CA TYR A 83 2.88 -12.47 7.83
C TYR A 83 2.27 -13.18 9.06
N ARG A 84 2.48 -12.65 10.27
CA ARG A 84 1.86 -13.16 11.50
C ARG A 84 0.34 -12.94 11.52
N TYR A 85 -0.12 -11.80 10.98
CA TYR A 85 -1.50 -11.33 11.12
C TYR A 85 -2.31 -11.40 9.84
N PHE A 86 -1.64 -11.23 8.71
CA PHE A 86 -2.30 -11.00 7.42
C PHE A 86 -2.19 -12.17 6.48
N GLU A 87 -3.26 -12.37 5.73
CA GLU A 87 -3.33 -13.25 4.56
C GLU A 87 -2.84 -12.48 3.34
N PRO A 88 -1.89 -13.03 2.54
CA PRO A 88 -1.49 -12.39 1.29
C PRO A 88 -2.58 -12.53 0.23
N SER A 89 -2.89 -11.47 -0.48
CA SER A 89 -3.76 -11.59 -1.66
C SER A 89 -3.04 -12.30 -2.80
N LYS A 90 -3.75 -13.21 -3.46
CA LYS A 90 -3.29 -13.89 -4.69
C LYS A 90 -3.76 -13.16 -5.95
N GLU A 91 -4.73 -12.26 -5.81
CA GLU A 91 -5.37 -11.57 -6.92
C GLU A 91 -4.62 -10.28 -7.27
N VAL A 92 -4.55 -9.98 -8.57
CA VAL A 92 -4.13 -8.68 -9.05
C VAL A 92 -5.32 -7.74 -8.96
N SER A 93 -5.18 -6.65 -8.20
CA SER A 93 -6.26 -5.68 -8.01
C SER A 93 -6.77 -5.09 -9.32
N GLU A 94 -8.06 -4.74 -9.35
CA GLU A 94 -8.61 -3.98 -10.46
C GLU A 94 -8.08 -2.54 -10.45
N LEU A 95 -8.04 -1.91 -11.63
CA LEU A 95 -7.67 -0.50 -11.75
C LEU A 95 -8.82 0.36 -11.24
N LEU A 96 -8.46 1.44 -10.58
CA LEU A 96 -9.37 2.51 -10.23
C LEU A 96 -9.42 3.51 -11.38
N GLU A 97 -10.61 3.74 -11.93
CA GLU A 97 -10.80 4.73 -13.00
C GLU A 97 -11.43 5.99 -12.43
N ILE A 98 -10.76 7.14 -12.63
CA ILE A 98 -11.22 8.46 -12.18
C ILE A 98 -11.00 9.43 -13.35
N ASN A 99 -12.08 10.06 -13.83
CA ASN A 99 -12.04 11.05 -14.92
C ASN A 99 -11.31 10.55 -16.18
N GLY A 100 -11.45 9.27 -16.50
CA GLY A 100 -10.81 8.66 -17.66
C GLY A 100 -9.36 8.24 -17.48
N GLU A 101 -8.76 8.53 -16.32
CA GLU A 101 -7.41 8.09 -15.94
C GLU A 101 -7.47 6.78 -15.14
N LYS A 102 -6.51 5.88 -15.39
CA LYS A 102 -6.44 4.56 -14.77
C LYS A 102 -5.34 4.49 -13.72
N TYR A 103 -5.72 4.25 -12.49
CA TYR A 103 -4.81 4.16 -11.35
C TYR A 103 -4.64 2.72 -10.90
N GLY A 104 -3.39 2.26 -10.81
CA GLY A 104 -3.01 1.02 -10.17
C GLY A 104 -2.60 1.26 -8.73
N ILE A 105 -3.24 0.59 -7.78
CA ILE A 105 -2.98 0.78 -6.34
C ILE A 105 -2.11 -0.35 -5.83
N LEU A 106 -1.06 0.00 -5.10
CA LEU A 106 -0.10 -0.88 -4.45
C LEU A 106 -0.01 -0.56 -2.96
N ILE A 107 0.38 -1.52 -2.14
CA ILE A 107 0.52 -1.33 -0.70
C ILE A 107 1.95 -1.66 -0.28
N CYS A 108 2.73 -0.61 0.01
CA CYS A 108 4.07 -0.65 0.58
C CYS A 108 4.98 -1.67 -0.12
N GLU A 109 5.15 -2.87 0.46
CA GLU A 109 6.04 -3.95 0.02
C GLU A 109 5.77 -4.43 -1.41
N ASP A 110 4.55 -4.24 -1.93
CA ASP A 110 4.18 -4.64 -3.29
C ASP A 110 5.07 -4.01 -4.38
N SER A 111 5.74 -2.90 -4.08
CA SER A 111 6.70 -2.25 -4.99
C SER A 111 8.15 -2.67 -4.76
N PHE A 112 8.46 -3.41 -3.68
CA PHE A 112 9.83 -3.73 -3.31
C PHE A 112 10.30 -5.11 -3.78
N ASN A 113 9.71 -5.60 -4.88
CA ASN A 113 10.11 -6.85 -5.51
C ASN A 113 10.14 -6.76 -7.05
N ASP A 114 10.49 -5.58 -7.61
CA ASP A 114 10.73 -5.43 -9.05
C ASP A 114 11.95 -6.26 -9.45
N LYS A 115 11.70 -7.31 -10.24
CA LYS A 115 12.72 -8.28 -10.62
C LYS A 115 13.83 -7.69 -11.48
N SER A 116 13.58 -6.61 -12.20
CA SER A 116 14.60 -5.94 -13.00
C SER A 116 15.51 -5.04 -12.17
N PHE A 117 15.04 -4.54 -11.04
CA PHE A 117 15.79 -3.70 -10.11
C PHE A 117 16.58 -4.53 -9.11
N PHE A 118 15.92 -5.46 -8.41
CA PHE A 118 16.53 -6.27 -7.34
C PHE A 118 17.24 -7.53 -7.86
N LYS A 119 16.94 -8.01 -9.08
CA LYS A 119 17.53 -9.20 -9.69
C LYS A 119 17.46 -10.42 -8.75
N ASP A 120 18.64 -10.97 -8.40
CA ASP A 120 18.76 -12.14 -7.53
C ASP A 120 18.47 -11.88 -6.05
N GLU A 121 18.29 -10.60 -5.66
CA GLU A 121 17.92 -10.20 -4.30
C GLU A 121 16.39 -10.20 -4.07
N CYS A 122 15.59 -10.59 -5.06
CA CYS A 122 14.15 -10.73 -4.91
C CYS A 122 13.80 -11.86 -3.93
N ILE A 123 13.03 -11.51 -2.90
CA ILE A 123 12.62 -12.47 -1.84
C ILE A 123 11.25 -13.11 -2.09
N TYR A 124 10.49 -12.60 -3.06
CA TYR A 124 9.16 -13.11 -3.41
C TYR A 124 9.14 -13.63 -4.85
N ASN A 125 8.32 -14.68 -5.08
CA ASN A 125 8.17 -15.28 -6.40
C ASN A 125 7.37 -14.40 -7.38
N VAL A 126 6.51 -13.51 -6.88
CA VAL A 126 5.65 -12.64 -7.67
C VAL A 126 6.16 -11.20 -7.71
N ASP A 127 5.88 -10.51 -8.80
CA ASP A 127 6.16 -9.08 -8.99
C ASP A 127 4.82 -8.35 -9.18
N PRO A 128 4.23 -7.80 -8.09
CA PRO A 128 2.93 -7.15 -8.17
C PRO A 128 2.88 -5.96 -9.12
N VAL A 129 3.99 -5.22 -9.24
CA VAL A 129 4.08 -4.09 -10.18
C VAL A 129 3.98 -4.60 -11.61
N ALA A 130 4.81 -5.57 -11.98
CA ALA A 130 4.81 -6.12 -13.33
C ALA A 130 3.45 -6.75 -13.72
N GLU A 131 2.79 -7.40 -12.77
CA GLU A 131 1.47 -7.99 -13.00
C GLU A 131 0.38 -6.93 -13.16
N LEU A 132 0.40 -5.89 -12.30
CA LEU A 132 -0.56 -4.78 -12.38
C LEU A 132 -0.39 -3.97 -13.68
N MET A 133 0.85 -3.81 -14.15
CA MET A 133 1.15 -3.13 -15.41
C MET A 133 0.57 -3.81 -16.65
N LYS A 134 0.25 -5.11 -16.60
CA LYS A 134 -0.47 -5.80 -17.69
C LYS A 134 -1.89 -5.26 -17.92
N LYS A 135 -2.46 -4.55 -16.93
CA LYS A 135 -3.76 -3.87 -17.02
C LYS A 135 -3.67 -2.44 -17.57
N HIS A 136 -2.47 -1.96 -17.91
CA HIS A 136 -2.18 -0.65 -18.49
C HIS A 136 -2.69 0.55 -17.67
N PRO A 137 -2.32 0.68 -16.38
CA PRO A 137 -2.56 1.92 -15.63
C PRO A 137 -1.74 3.07 -16.21
N THR A 138 -2.24 4.31 -16.08
CA THR A 138 -1.51 5.54 -16.41
C THR A 138 -0.70 6.06 -15.23
N THR A 139 -1.12 5.70 -14.01
CA THR A 139 -0.49 6.11 -12.76
C THR A 139 -0.51 4.97 -11.75
N LEU A 140 0.60 4.75 -11.07
CA LEU A 140 0.70 3.87 -9.90
C LEU A 140 0.67 4.70 -8.61
N ILE A 141 -0.10 4.25 -7.62
CA ILE A 141 -0.13 4.85 -6.28
C ILE A 141 0.28 3.78 -5.28
N ASN A 142 1.34 4.04 -4.51
CA ASN A 142 1.79 3.16 -3.43
C ASN A 142 1.47 3.79 -2.07
N CYS A 143 0.53 3.19 -1.35
CA CYS A 143 0.16 3.56 0.00
C CYS A 143 1.06 2.85 1.00
N SER A 144 1.92 3.60 1.73
CA SER A 144 3.00 3.03 2.53
C SER A 144 3.01 3.49 3.98
N CYS A 145 3.50 2.58 4.84
CA CYS A 145 4.02 2.87 6.18
C CYS A 145 5.44 2.28 6.25
N SER A 146 6.37 2.83 5.47
CA SER A 146 7.74 2.33 5.36
C SER A 146 8.64 3.09 6.35
N PRO A 147 9.20 2.40 7.37
CA PRO A 147 10.05 3.06 8.35
C PRO A 147 11.34 3.57 7.75
N SER A 148 11.85 4.64 8.35
CA SER A 148 13.12 5.26 8.01
C SER A 148 14.29 4.39 8.43
N ARG A 149 15.30 4.28 7.56
CA ARG A 149 16.57 3.62 7.84
C ARG A 149 17.66 4.22 6.96
N THR A 150 18.89 4.26 7.46
CA THR A 150 20.05 4.75 6.71
C THR A 150 20.15 4.08 5.34
N GLY A 151 20.28 4.88 4.29
CA GLY A 151 20.39 4.41 2.90
C GLY A 151 19.04 4.07 2.23
N LYS A 152 17.98 3.83 2.98
CA LYS A 152 16.68 3.42 2.42
C LYS A 152 16.03 4.50 1.54
N GLU A 153 16.28 5.77 1.85
CA GLU A 153 15.80 6.89 1.03
C GLU A 153 16.39 6.85 -0.38
N PHE A 154 17.70 6.64 -0.49
CA PHE A 154 18.36 6.54 -1.80
C PHE A 154 17.82 5.35 -2.61
N MET A 155 17.68 4.20 -1.97
CA MET A 155 17.12 3.00 -2.61
C MET A 155 15.69 3.23 -3.08
N LYS A 156 14.81 3.84 -2.24
CA LYS A 156 13.44 4.21 -2.63
C LYS A 156 13.42 5.14 -3.85
N ASN A 157 14.27 6.17 -3.87
CA ASN A 157 14.37 7.08 -5.01
C ASN A 157 14.73 6.34 -6.30
N SER A 158 15.76 5.51 -6.26
CA SER A 158 16.21 4.75 -7.42
C SER A 158 15.16 3.76 -7.91
N LEU A 159 14.52 3.05 -6.99
CA LEU A 159 13.48 2.07 -7.31
C LEU A 159 12.26 2.71 -7.98
N PHE A 160 11.68 3.76 -7.38
CA PHE A 160 10.45 4.37 -7.88
C PHE A 160 10.67 5.12 -9.19
N SER A 161 11.80 5.80 -9.32
CA SER A 161 12.25 6.39 -10.59
C SER A 161 12.39 5.32 -11.69
N SER A 162 13.02 4.19 -11.37
CA SER A 162 13.18 3.07 -12.30
C SER A 162 11.85 2.46 -12.73
N ILE A 163 10.91 2.23 -11.80
CA ILE A 163 9.56 1.74 -12.10
C ILE A 163 8.83 2.71 -13.03
N ALA A 164 8.79 3.99 -12.69
CA ALA A 164 8.12 5.02 -13.48
C ALA A 164 8.66 5.08 -14.91
N LYS A 165 9.98 5.11 -15.06
CA LYS A 165 10.67 5.14 -16.35
C LYS A 165 10.48 3.86 -17.16
N LYS A 166 10.63 2.69 -16.53
CA LYS A 166 10.51 1.37 -17.18
C LYS A 166 9.13 1.17 -17.81
N TYR A 167 8.09 1.54 -17.07
CA TYR A 167 6.71 1.32 -17.50
C TYR A 167 6.06 2.55 -18.14
N GLN A 168 6.77 3.68 -18.22
CA GLN A 168 6.26 4.96 -18.77
C GLN A 168 4.97 5.43 -18.09
N VAL A 169 4.91 5.30 -16.74
CA VAL A 169 3.77 5.67 -15.89
C VAL A 169 4.18 6.71 -14.85
N ASN A 170 3.23 7.52 -14.40
CA ASN A 170 3.46 8.32 -13.21
C ASN A 170 3.48 7.41 -11.97
N TYR A 171 4.33 7.72 -10.99
CA TYR A 171 4.42 6.95 -9.75
C TYR A 171 4.26 7.86 -8.56
N ILE A 172 3.24 7.61 -7.74
CA ILE A 172 2.93 8.36 -6.53
C ILE A 172 3.23 7.47 -5.32
N TYR A 173 4.18 7.88 -4.50
CA TYR A 173 4.50 7.22 -3.24
C TYR A 173 3.99 8.08 -2.09
N VAL A 174 3.09 7.53 -1.28
CA VAL A 174 2.54 8.18 -0.09
C VAL A 174 2.99 7.41 1.13
N ASN A 175 3.77 8.06 2.01
CA ASN A 175 4.33 7.41 3.18
C ASN A 175 3.85 8.05 4.49
N LYS A 176 3.70 7.22 5.52
CA LYS A 176 3.48 7.68 6.89
C LYS A 176 4.61 8.60 7.35
N ALA A 177 4.28 9.62 8.13
CA ALA A 177 5.20 10.45 8.90
C ALA A 177 4.96 10.26 10.40
N GLY A 178 6.01 10.41 11.21
CA GLY A 178 5.94 10.37 12.67
C GLY A 178 6.60 9.15 13.29
N TYR A 179 6.15 8.79 14.49
CA TYR A 179 6.74 7.76 15.34
C TYR A 179 5.69 6.73 15.76
N ALA A 180 6.01 5.46 15.76
CA ALA A 180 5.18 4.40 16.30
C ALA A 180 6.02 3.15 16.59
N ASP A 181 5.82 2.53 17.76
CA ASP A 181 6.40 1.25 18.17
C ASP A 181 7.93 1.16 17.92
N ASN A 182 8.66 2.17 18.41
CA ASN A 182 10.12 2.31 18.23
C ASN A 182 10.60 2.50 16.78
N LEU A 183 9.68 2.74 15.86
CA LEU A 183 10.01 3.04 14.46
C LEU A 183 9.74 4.51 14.14
N SER A 184 10.67 5.12 13.41
CA SER A 184 10.47 6.44 12.82
C SER A 184 10.05 6.30 11.36
N PHE A 185 9.15 7.18 10.93
CA PHE A 185 8.65 7.25 9.57
C PHE A 185 8.93 8.64 9.04
N ASP A 186 9.72 8.72 7.98
CA ASP A 186 10.24 9.96 7.41
C ASP A 186 9.23 10.74 6.56
N GLY A 187 8.03 10.19 6.35
CA GLY A 187 7.13 10.73 5.35
C GLY A 187 7.76 10.66 3.97
N THR A 188 8.32 11.79 3.51
CA THR A 188 8.99 11.90 2.22
C THR A 188 8.16 11.31 1.08
N SER A 189 6.86 11.61 1.06
CA SER A 189 5.96 11.28 -0.05
C SER A 189 6.43 11.95 -1.34
N ARG A 190 6.25 11.29 -2.49
CA ARG A 190 6.91 11.69 -3.73
C ARG A 190 6.04 11.40 -4.94
N ILE A 191 6.26 12.20 -6.00
CA ILE A 191 5.68 11.96 -7.30
C ILE A 191 6.80 11.91 -8.34
N TYR A 192 6.82 10.85 -9.13
CA TYR A 192 7.67 10.71 -10.30
C TYR A 192 6.81 10.75 -11.56
N ASN A 193 7.28 11.49 -12.56
CA ASN A 193 6.65 11.46 -13.87
C ASN A 193 7.07 10.19 -14.65
N LYS A 194 6.45 9.96 -15.78
CA LYS A 194 6.71 8.80 -16.66
C LYS A 194 8.17 8.68 -17.16
N ASN A 195 8.96 9.74 -17.06
CA ASN A 195 10.39 9.70 -17.40
C ASN A 195 11.26 9.29 -16.20
N GLY A 196 10.66 9.05 -15.02
CA GLY A 196 11.35 8.74 -13.78
C GLY A 196 11.92 9.96 -13.05
N GLU A 197 11.51 11.18 -13.44
CA GLU A 197 11.96 12.42 -12.81
C GLU A 197 11.11 12.72 -11.59
N LEU A 198 11.74 13.06 -10.47
CA LEU A 198 11.07 13.49 -9.25
C LEU A 198 10.46 14.88 -9.46
N THR A 199 9.13 14.97 -9.46
CA THR A 199 8.39 16.20 -9.70
C THR A 199 7.86 16.85 -8.43
N LEU A 200 7.65 16.06 -7.37
CA LEU A 200 7.21 16.55 -6.07
C LEU A 200 7.80 15.70 -4.96
N ARG A 201 8.17 16.35 -3.86
CA ARG A 201 8.54 15.73 -2.58
C ARG A 201 7.87 16.52 -1.45
N ALA A 202 7.17 15.80 -0.53
CA ALA A 202 6.54 16.35 0.66
C ALA A 202 7.37 16.00 1.91
#